data_f61905ab80d0d118c026734ab6cf0e68
#
_entry.id   f61905ab80d0d118c026734ab6cf0e68
#
_cell.length_a   1.000
_cell.length_b   1.000
_cell.length_c   1.000
_cell.angle_alpha   90.00
_cell.angle_beta   90.00
_cell.angle_gamma   90.00
#
_symmetry.space_group_name_H-M   'P 1'
#
loop_
_entity.id
_entity.type
_entity.pdbx_description
1 polymer ?
#
loop_
_entity_poly.entity_id
_entity_poly.type
_entity_poly.pdbx_seq_one_letter_code
_entity_poly.pdbx_strand_id
1 'polypeptide(L)'
;MSAFVIDAFEFSRLKERREGAIPVTDLTRLADELADSSGTLHWTLTGGANHTDHAQLTLAVTGQLQITCQRCLTPFAFDIDSESVLILARDEAAADEIDALLDDDQIDVIVGTKTLDILQLVEDEALLAMPLSPKHAVCPDTSALEALKSGKKESPFAMLKNLK
;
A
#
# COMPACT_ATOMS: atom_id res chain seq x y z
N MET A 1 -14.83 -3.38 -22.13
CA MET A 1 -14.74 -3.27 -20.67
C MET A 1 -13.44 -3.92 -20.23
N SER A 2 -12.67 -3.22 -19.45
CA SER A 2 -11.48 -3.81 -18.83
C SER A 2 -11.92 -4.89 -17.84
N ALA A 3 -11.22 -6.03 -17.82
CA ALA A 3 -11.49 -7.11 -16.85
C ALA A 3 -11.30 -6.68 -15.39
N PHE A 4 -10.69 -5.51 -15.17
CA PHE A 4 -10.36 -4.94 -13.88
C PHE A 4 -11.34 -3.87 -13.39
N VAL A 5 -12.37 -3.53 -14.17
CA VAL A 5 -13.39 -2.55 -13.77
C VAL A 5 -14.66 -3.28 -13.34
N ILE A 6 -15.19 -2.91 -12.17
CA ILE A 6 -16.40 -3.49 -11.58
C ILE A 6 -17.37 -2.40 -11.12
N ASP A 7 -18.66 -2.74 -11.06
CA ASP A 7 -19.63 -2.00 -10.24
C ASP A 7 -19.48 -2.49 -8.78
N ALA A 8 -18.99 -1.61 -7.92
CA ALA A 8 -18.63 -1.94 -6.55
C ALA A 8 -19.83 -2.46 -5.74
N PHE A 9 -20.99 -1.83 -5.89
CA PHE A 9 -22.20 -2.20 -5.16
C PHE A 9 -22.80 -3.51 -5.68
N GLU A 10 -22.82 -3.70 -6.98
CA GLU A 10 -23.31 -4.95 -7.58
C GLU A 10 -22.42 -6.12 -7.22
N PHE A 11 -21.11 -5.94 -7.30
CA PHE A 11 -20.11 -6.92 -6.89
C PHE A 11 -20.27 -7.34 -5.44
N SER A 12 -20.47 -6.37 -4.55
CA SER A 12 -20.73 -6.61 -3.12
C SER A 12 -22.07 -7.36 -2.91
N ARG A 13 -23.13 -6.88 -3.55
CA ARG A 13 -24.48 -7.45 -3.44
C ARG A 13 -24.56 -8.91 -3.91
N LEU A 14 -23.87 -9.22 -5.00
CA LEU A 14 -23.81 -10.58 -5.57
C LEU A 14 -22.81 -11.48 -4.82
N LYS A 15 -22.05 -10.92 -3.87
CA LYS A 15 -20.99 -11.64 -3.14
C LYS A 15 -19.98 -12.28 -4.10
N GLU A 16 -19.64 -11.54 -5.15
CA GLU A 16 -18.68 -12.00 -6.14
C GLU A 16 -17.29 -12.14 -5.53
N ARG A 17 -16.49 -13.02 -6.13
CA ARG A 17 -15.07 -13.14 -5.85
C ARG A 17 -14.31 -13.11 -7.16
N ARG A 18 -13.26 -12.31 -7.21
CA ARG A 18 -12.29 -12.32 -8.30
C ARG A 18 -10.89 -12.39 -7.74
N GLU A 19 -10.04 -13.04 -8.48
CA GLU A 19 -8.63 -13.16 -8.16
C GLU A 19 -7.79 -13.08 -9.42
N GLY A 20 -6.54 -12.72 -9.29
CA GLY A 20 -5.64 -12.62 -10.41
C GLY A 20 -4.21 -12.31 -10.00
N ALA A 21 -3.37 -12.15 -11.00
CA ALA A 21 -1.99 -11.76 -10.85
C ALA A 21 -1.71 -10.56 -11.75
N ILE A 22 -0.97 -9.59 -11.24
CA ILE A 22 -0.61 -8.36 -11.95
C ILE A 22 0.91 -8.23 -11.89
N PRO A 23 1.60 -8.15 -13.05
CA PRO A 23 3.02 -7.83 -13.04
C PRO A 23 3.23 -6.40 -12.55
N VAL A 24 4.27 -6.17 -11.78
CA VAL A 24 4.61 -4.85 -11.23
C VAL A 24 4.76 -3.79 -12.31
N THR A 25 5.17 -4.19 -13.52
CA THR A 25 5.29 -3.28 -14.68
C THR A 25 3.99 -2.59 -15.07
N ASP A 26 2.84 -3.16 -14.72
CA ASP A 26 1.52 -2.59 -15.00
C ASP A 26 1.03 -1.63 -13.89
N LEU A 27 1.75 -1.57 -12.78
CA LEU A 27 1.49 -0.73 -11.62
C LEU A 27 2.52 0.41 -11.56
N THR A 28 2.28 1.48 -12.29
CA THR A 28 3.29 2.52 -12.55
C THR A 28 3.76 3.25 -11.31
N ARG A 29 2.85 3.61 -10.41
CA ARG A 29 3.20 4.31 -9.15
C ARG A 29 4.01 3.40 -8.23
N LEU A 30 3.64 2.12 -8.15
CA LEU A 30 4.37 1.14 -7.37
C LEU A 30 5.76 0.89 -7.96
N ALA A 31 5.85 0.72 -9.28
CA ALA A 31 7.11 0.47 -9.98
C ALA A 31 8.13 1.59 -9.76
N ASP A 32 7.69 2.84 -9.68
CA ASP A 32 8.54 4.01 -9.44
C ASP A 32 9.17 4.01 -8.03
N GLU A 33 8.55 3.34 -7.06
CA GLU A 33 9.04 3.24 -5.68
C GLU A 33 9.95 2.03 -5.45
N LEU A 34 10.07 1.13 -6.41
CA LEU A 34 10.82 -0.11 -6.28
C LEU A 34 12.25 0.00 -6.82
N ALA A 35 13.13 -0.88 -6.34
CA ALA A 35 14.50 -1.01 -6.83
C ALA A 35 14.54 -1.52 -8.28
N ASP A 36 13.62 -2.41 -8.62
CA ASP A 36 13.34 -2.86 -9.98
C ASP A 36 11.85 -3.19 -10.15
N SER A 37 11.40 -3.33 -11.38
CA SER A 37 10.01 -3.64 -11.72
C SER A 37 9.76 -5.13 -11.93
N SER A 38 10.66 -5.99 -11.46
CA SER A 38 10.44 -7.43 -11.41
C SER A 38 9.43 -7.78 -10.32
N GLY A 39 8.75 -8.88 -10.49
CA GLY A 39 7.77 -9.37 -9.54
C GLY A 39 6.35 -9.31 -10.05
N THR A 40 5.51 -10.04 -9.35
CA THR A 40 4.08 -10.15 -9.65
C THR A 40 3.32 -10.13 -8.33
N LEU A 41 2.28 -9.32 -8.27
CA LEU A 41 1.34 -9.31 -7.14
C LEU A 41 0.16 -10.22 -7.46
N HIS A 42 -0.20 -11.04 -6.49
CA HIS A 42 -1.43 -11.82 -6.50
C HIS A 42 -2.48 -11.10 -5.65
N TRP A 43 -3.68 -11.03 -6.15
CA TRP A 43 -4.76 -10.35 -5.45
C TRP A 43 -6.04 -11.19 -5.47
N THR A 44 -6.83 -11.00 -4.43
CA THR A 44 -8.18 -11.54 -4.32
C THR A 44 -9.10 -10.45 -3.82
N LEU A 45 -10.19 -10.20 -4.53
CA LEU A 45 -11.24 -9.27 -4.14
C LEU A 45 -12.52 -10.05 -3.89
N THR A 46 -13.11 -9.88 -2.73
CA THR A 46 -14.36 -10.55 -2.32
C THR A 46 -15.40 -9.52 -1.92
N GLY A 47 -16.58 -9.61 -2.50
CA GLY A 47 -17.73 -8.80 -2.13
C GLY A 47 -18.54 -9.41 -1.00
N GLY A 48 -19.22 -8.57 -0.23
CA GLY A 48 -20.06 -9.00 0.86
C GLY A 48 -20.78 -7.85 1.54
N ALA A 49 -21.23 -8.09 2.76
CA ALA A 49 -21.78 -7.06 3.64
C ALA A 49 -21.22 -7.25 5.06
N ASN A 50 -21.06 -6.13 5.77
CA ASN A 50 -20.67 -6.18 7.16
C ASN A 50 -21.86 -6.53 8.08
N HIS A 51 -21.62 -6.60 9.38
CA HIS A 51 -22.65 -6.90 10.38
C HIS A 51 -23.75 -5.83 10.51
N THR A 52 -23.54 -4.63 9.97
CA THR A 52 -24.52 -3.54 9.91
C THR A 52 -25.16 -3.37 8.52
N ASP A 53 -25.03 -4.39 7.66
CA ASP A 53 -25.62 -4.46 6.31
C ASP A 53 -25.07 -3.45 5.31
N HIS A 54 -23.91 -2.82 5.61
CA HIS A 54 -23.21 -2.01 4.62
C HIS A 54 -22.48 -2.91 3.61
N ALA A 55 -22.53 -2.50 2.36
CA ALA A 55 -21.76 -3.15 1.29
C ALA A 55 -20.26 -3.10 1.61
N GLN A 56 -19.60 -4.24 1.45
CA GLN A 56 -18.21 -4.45 1.82
C GLN A 56 -17.43 -5.12 0.70
N LEU A 57 -16.19 -4.71 0.54
CA LEU A 57 -15.18 -5.42 -0.25
C LEU A 57 -14.03 -5.82 0.68
N THR A 58 -13.50 -7.00 0.49
CA THR A 58 -12.27 -7.45 1.14
C THR A 58 -11.21 -7.67 0.07
N LEU A 59 -10.12 -6.95 0.15
CA LEU A 59 -8.98 -7.04 -0.76
C LEU A 59 -7.80 -7.67 -0.05
N ALA A 60 -7.28 -8.77 -0.59
CA ALA A 60 -6.03 -9.38 -0.16
C ALA A 60 -4.99 -9.24 -1.29
N VAL A 61 -3.79 -8.82 -0.93
CA VAL A 61 -2.66 -8.66 -1.86
C VAL A 61 -1.44 -9.34 -1.29
N THR A 62 -0.82 -10.22 -2.08
CA THR A 62 0.39 -10.95 -1.72
C THR A 62 1.40 -10.89 -2.85
N GLY A 63 2.67 -10.94 -2.50
CA GLY A 63 3.76 -11.00 -3.47
C GLY A 63 5.08 -10.59 -2.88
N GLN A 64 6.11 -10.64 -3.71
CA GLN A 64 7.46 -10.22 -3.34
C GLN A 64 7.92 -9.09 -4.25
N LEU A 65 8.42 -8.03 -3.65
CA LEU A 65 8.93 -6.84 -4.31
C LEU A 65 10.40 -6.63 -3.98
N GLN A 66 11.12 -5.98 -4.90
CA GLN A 66 12.49 -5.53 -4.63
C GLN A 66 12.47 -4.07 -4.23
N ILE A 67 12.78 -3.78 -2.98
CA ILE A 67 12.82 -2.43 -2.42
C ILE A 67 14.24 -2.03 -2.05
N THR A 68 14.52 -0.74 -1.97
CA THR A 68 15.85 -0.23 -1.66
C THR A 68 15.97 0.05 -0.17
N CYS A 69 16.98 -0.52 0.47
CA CYS A 69 17.31 -0.22 1.86
C CYS A 69 17.74 1.25 2.00
N GLN A 70 17.10 1.98 2.89
CA GLN A 70 17.40 3.39 3.13
C GLN A 70 18.70 3.61 3.92
N ARG A 71 19.31 2.54 4.40
CA ARG A 71 20.59 2.60 5.15
C ARG A 71 21.80 2.34 4.28
N CYS A 72 21.79 1.23 3.53
CA CYS A 72 22.94 0.81 2.69
C CYS A 72 22.70 1.04 1.19
N LEU A 73 21.51 1.46 0.79
CA LEU A 73 21.09 1.75 -0.58
C LEU A 73 21.17 0.55 -1.54
N THR A 74 21.19 -0.66 -1.01
CA THR A 74 21.14 -1.90 -1.79
C THR A 74 19.73 -2.47 -1.83
N PRO A 75 19.30 -3.10 -2.94
CA PRO A 75 18.00 -3.73 -3.03
C PRO A 75 17.91 -4.97 -2.15
N PHE A 76 16.70 -5.23 -1.66
CA PHE A 76 16.36 -6.47 -0.97
C PHE A 76 14.92 -6.86 -1.24
N ALA A 77 14.61 -8.15 -1.05
CA ALA A 77 13.27 -8.67 -1.21
C ALA A 77 12.39 -8.29 -0.02
N PHE A 78 11.21 -7.81 -0.30
CA PHE A 78 10.17 -7.51 0.67
C PHE A 78 8.89 -8.27 0.30
N ASP A 79 8.36 -9.01 1.27
CA ASP A 79 7.13 -9.76 1.09
C ASP A 79 5.94 -8.88 1.48
N ILE A 80 4.99 -8.73 0.55
CA ILE A 80 3.68 -8.15 0.82
C ILE A 80 2.71 -9.28 1.16
N ASP A 81 2.05 -9.14 2.29
CA ASP A 81 0.92 -9.97 2.70
C ASP A 81 -0.05 -9.04 3.46
N SER A 82 -0.96 -8.46 2.71
CA SER A 82 -1.87 -7.44 3.22
C SER A 82 -3.31 -7.81 2.90
N GLU A 83 -4.19 -7.54 3.84
CA GLU A 83 -5.63 -7.66 3.67
C GLU A 83 -6.30 -6.41 4.22
N SER A 84 -7.15 -5.80 3.43
CA SER A 84 -7.94 -4.64 3.83
C SER A 84 -9.43 -4.87 3.63
N VAL A 85 -10.22 -4.25 4.49
CA VAL A 85 -11.68 -4.25 4.45
C VAL A 85 -12.15 -2.87 4.07
N LEU A 86 -12.90 -2.78 2.97
CA LEU A 86 -13.42 -1.54 2.41
C LEU A 86 -14.95 -1.52 2.54
N ILE A 87 -15.49 -0.57 3.28
CA ILE A 87 -16.92 -0.32 3.34
C ILE A 87 -17.30 0.67 2.24
N LEU A 88 -18.35 0.38 1.50
CA LEU A 88 -18.82 1.21 0.38
C LEU A 88 -19.86 2.20 0.86
N ALA A 89 -19.58 3.48 0.73
CA ALA A 89 -20.54 4.57 0.93
C ALA A 89 -21.09 5.05 -0.43
N ARG A 90 -22.28 5.63 -0.41
CA ARG A 90 -22.92 6.17 -1.63
C ARG A 90 -22.33 7.50 -2.07
N ASP A 91 -21.89 8.29 -1.10
CA ASP A 91 -21.30 9.62 -1.28
C ASP A 91 -20.38 9.96 -0.10
N GLU A 92 -19.69 11.08 -0.19
CA GLU A 92 -18.75 11.54 0.83
C GLU A 92 -19.42 11.77 2.19
N ALA A 93 -20.61 12.33 2.20
CA ALA A 93 -21.34 12.57 3.46
C ALA A 93 -21.70 11.26 4.17
N ALA A 94 -22.13 10.24 3.40
CA ALA A 94 -22.39 8.92 3.94
C ALA A 94 -21.09 8.22 4.38
N ALA A 95 -19.97 8.45 3.69
CA ALA A 95 -18.67 7.94 4.08
C ALA A 95 -18.24 8.48 5.44
N ASP A 96 -18.34 9.78 5.65
CA ASP A 96 -18.02 10.45 6.93
C ASP A 96 -18.89 9.91 8.08
N GLU A 97 -20.18 9.70 7.83
CA GLU A 97 -21.10 9.15 8.83
C GLU A 97 -20.74 7.70 9.21
N ILE A 98 -20.43 6.88 8.23
CA ILE A 98 -20.06 5.46 8.45
C ILE A 98 -18.72 5.40 9.18
N ASP A 99 -17.73 6.17 8.77
CA ASP A 99 -16.41 6.22 9.40
C ASP A 99 -16.50 6.61 10.88
N ALA A 100 -17.30 7.65 11.18
CA ALA A 100 -17.55 8.07 12.55
C ALA A 100 -18.24 7.02 13.43
N LEU A 101 -19.04 6.11 12.82
CA LEU A 101 -19.76 5.06 13.54
C LEU A 101 -18.91 3.80 13.75
N LEU A 102 -17.97 3.52 12.84
CA LEU A 102 -17.18 2.29 12.90
C LEU A 102 -16.08 2.34 13.96
N ASP A 103 -15.47 3.52 14.17
CA ASP A 103 -14.37 3.74 15.12
C ASP A 103 -13.33 2.60 15.11
N ASP A 104 -13.00 2.11 13.91
CA ASP A 104 -12.10 0.99 13.67
C ASP A 104 -11.06 1.37 12.60
N ASP A 105 -9.83 1.57 13.03
CA ASP A 105 -8.69 1.98 12.20
C ASP A 105 -8.28 0.90 11.16
N GLN A 106 -8.86 -0.29 11.22
CA GLN A 106 -8.57 -1.39 10.27
C GLN A 106 -9.56 -1.46 9.11
N ILE A 107 -10.59 -0.64 9.14
CA ILE A 107 -11.63 -0.60 8.13
C ILE A 107 -11.59 0.76 7.43
N ASP A 108 -11.41 0.74 6.13
CA ASP A 108 -11.48 1.95 5.31
C ASP A 108 -12.89 2.13 4.74
N VAL A 109 -13.37 3.36 4.72
CA VAL A 109 -14.63 3.71 4.08
C VAL A 109 -14.34 4.45 2.78
N ILE A 110 -14.84 3.92 1.67
CA ILE A 110 -14.67 4.53 0.35
C ILE A 110 -16.01 4.81 -0.31
N VAL A 111 -16.04 5.78 -1.20
CA VAL A 111 -17.22 6.01 -2.05
C VAL A 111 -17.23 4.96 -3.16
N GLY A 112 -18.25 4.12 -3.17
CA GLY A 112 -18.42 3.09 -4.19
C GLY A 112 -18.84 3.70 -5.53
N THR A 113 -18.26 3.19 -6.61
CA THR A 113 -18.55 3.62 -7.98
C THR A 113 -18.96 2.44 -8.86
N LYS A 114 -19.61 2.74 -9.97
CA LYS A 114 -19.94 1.73 -11.00
C LYS A 114 -18.73 1.36 -11.87
N THR A 115 -17.64 2.10 -11.72
CA THR A 115 -16.40 1.94 -12.50
C THR A 115 -15.21 1.85 -11.58
N LEU A 116 -15.32 1.05 -10.52
CA LEU A 116 -14.21 0.83 -9.58
C LEU A 116 -13.10 0.02 -10.27
N ASP A 117 -11.90 0.56 -10.27
CA ASP A 117 -10.73 -0.07 -10.89
C ASP A 117 -9.95 -0.91 -9.87
N ILE A 118 -9.95 -2.22 -10.08
CA ILE A 118 -9.23 -3.18 -9.23
C ILE A 118 -7.71 -2.95 -9.28
N LEU A 119 -7.16 -2.56 -10.43
CA LEU A 119 -5.73 -2.28 -10.54
C LEU A 119 -5.30 -1.15 -9.60
N GLN A 120 -6.09 -0.08 -9.55
CA GLN A 120 -5.85 1.02 -8.62
C GLN A 120 -5.91 0.56 -7.15
N LEU A 121 -6.92 -0.23 -6.80
CA LEU A 121 -7.04 -0.75 -5.43
C LEU A 121 -5.84 -1.61 -5.02
N VAL A 122 -5.39 -2.50 -5.91
CA VAL A 122 -4.23 -3.37 -5.66
C VAL A 122 -2.96 -2.53 -5.52
N GLU A 123 -2.79 -1.53 -6.37
CA GLU A 123 -1.62 -0.64 -6.31
C GLU A 123 -1.61 0.20 -5.03
N ASP A 124 -2.74 0.76 -4.63
CA ASP A 124 -2.89 1.51 -3.39
C ASP A 124 -2.58 0.64 -2.16
N GLU A 125 -3.13 -0.57 -2.12
CA GLU A 125 -2.88 -1.52 -1.04
C GLU A 125 -1.40 -1.91 -0.94
N ALA A 126 -0.75 -2.18 -2.08
CA ALA A 126 0.66 -2.51 -2.12
C ALA A 126 1.54 -1.35 -1.64
N LEU A 127 1.22 -0.11 -2.05
CA LEU A 127 1.93 1.09 -1.61
C LEU A 127 1.79 1.33 -0.11
N LEU A 128 0.58 1.13 0.44
CA LEU A 128 0.32 1.27 1.87
C LEU A 128 0.98 0.18 2.71
N ALA A 129 1.13 -1.02 2.16
CA ALA A 129 1.78 -2.15 2.83
C ALA A 129 3.31 -1.99 2.89
N MET A 130 3.90 -1.16 2.03
CA MET A 130 5.34 -0.91 2.07
C MET A 130 5.74 -0.08 3.28
N PRO A 131 6.89 -0.38 3.93
CA PRO A 131 7.39 0.44 5.02
C PRO A 131 7.82 1.82 4.52
N LEU A 132 7.55 2.87 5.31
CA LEU A 132 7.96 4.24 5.00
C LEU A 132 9.48 4.41 4.87
N SER A 133 10.24 3.63 5.61
CA SER A 133 11.70 3.65 5.59
C SER A 133 12.24 2.21 5.61
N PRO A 134 12.24 1.53 4.45
CA PRO A 134 12.68 0.14 4.38
C PRO A 134 14.16 0.00 4.73
N LYS A 135 14.49 -0.99 5.55
CA LYS A 135 15.85 -1.28 5.98
C LYS A 135 16.03 -2.78 6.13
N HIS A 136 17.23 -3.27 5.76
CA HIS A 136 17.61 -4.63 6.16
C HIS A 136 17.63 -4.76 7.69
N ALA A 137 17.35 -5.94 8.20
CA ALA A 137 17.64 -6.28 9.60
C ALA A 137 19.14 -6.13 9.87
N VAL A 138 19.98 -6.67 8.99
CA VAL A 138 21.44 -6.50 8.97
C VAL A 138 21.84 -6.14 7.56
N CYS A 139 22.47 -4.96 7.36
CA CYS A 139 22.92 -4.53 6.05
C CYS A 139 24.13 -5.36 5.59
N PRO A 140 24.11 -5.93 4.39
CA PRO A 140 25.22 -6.71 3.86
C PRO A 140 26.44 -5.84 3.45
N ASP A 141 26.17 -4.58 3.08
CA ASP A 141 27.19 -3.60 2.68
C ASP A 141 27.01 -2.30 3.47
N THR A 142 28.02 -1.96 4.28
CA THR A 142 28.06 -0.75 5.11
C THR A 142 28.96 0.34 4.51
N SER A 143 29.55 0.13 3.33
CA SER A 143 30.51 1.05 2.72
C SER A 143 29.94 2.46 2.50
N ALA A 144 28.68 2.58 2.06
CA ALA A 144 28.00 3.86 1.91
C ALA A 144 27.81 4.57 3.26
N LEU A 145 27.52 3.80 4.31
CA LEU A 145 27.35 4.32 5.67
C LEU A 145 28.68 4.80 6.26
N GLU A 146 29.77 4.07 6.00
CA GLU A 146 31.12 4.43 6.41
C GLU A 146 31.62 5.66 5.68
N ALA A 147 31.34 5.79 4.38
CA ALA A 147 31.63 6.98 3.60
C ALA A 147 30.91 8.22 4.15
N LEU A 148 29.66 8.09 4.58
CA LEU A 148 28.90 9.18 5.21
C LEU A 148 29.46 9.54 6.61
N LYS A 149 30.01 8.58 7.35
CA LYS A 149 30.64 8.81 8.66
C LYS A 149 31.99 9.47 8.53
N SER A 150 32.78 9.13 7.50
CA SER A 150 34.11 9.69 7.24
C SER A 150 34.06 11.11 6.64
N GLY A 151 32.97 11.45 5.96
CA GLY A 151 32.73 12.77 5.36
C GLY A 151 32.13 13.82 6.31
N LYS A 152 32.34 13.71 7.62
CA LYS A 152 31.81 14.65 8.62
C LYS A 152 32.31 16.08 8.33
N LYS A 153 31.54 16.85 7.59
CA LYS A 153 31.66 18.30 7.60
C LYS A 153 31.17 18.80 8.96
N GLU A 154 31.91 19.76 9.55
CA GLU A 154 31.44 20.42 10.77
C GLU A 154 30.03 20.95 10.55
N SER A 155 29.13 20.62 11.45
CA SER A 155 27.75 21.09 11.38
C SER A 155 27.72 22.61 11.45
N PRO A 156 27.00 23.32 10.57
CA PRO A 156 26.78 24.77 10.69
C PRO A 156 26.23 25.18 12.06
N PHE A 157 25.60 24.24 12.76
CA PHE A 157 25.06 24.42 14.11
C PHE A 157 26.05 24.15 15.23
N ALA A 158 27.30 23.77 14.93
CA ALA A 158 28.32 23.55 15.95
C ALA A 158 28.59 24.80 16.81
N MET A 159 28.43 25.99 16.22
CA MET A 159 28.55 27.27 16.91
C MET A 159 27.48 27.50 18.00
N LEU A 160 26.32 26.83 17.90
CA LEU A 160 25.24 26.97 18.91
C LEU A 160 25.59 26.29 20.24
N LYS A 161 26.54 25.38 20.27
CA LYS A 161 26.99 24.74 21.52
C LYS A 161 27.65 25.70 22.50
N ASN A 162 28.10 26.86 22.05
CA ASN A 162 28.81 27.85 22.84
C ASN A 162 27.95 29.06 23.26
N LEU A 163 26.66 29.05 22.91
CA LEU A 163 25.68 30.02 23.36
C LEU A 163 25.08 29.53 24.70
N LYS A 164 25.67 30.01 25.79
CA LYS A 164 25.09 29.96 27.14
C LYS A 164 24.39 31.28 27.44
#